data_df3777caabadda855b94b01d870aae61
#
_entry.id   df3777caabadda855b94b01d870aae61
#
_cell.length_a   1.000
_cell.length_b   1.000
_cell.length_c   1.000
_cell.angle_alpha   90.00
_cell.angle_beta   90.00
_cell.angle_gamma   90.00
#
_symmetry.space_group_name_H-M   'P 1'
#
loop_
_entity.id
_entity.type
_entity.pdbx_description
1 polymer ?
#
loop_
_entity_poly.entity_id
_entity_poly.type
_entity_poly.pdbx_seq_one_letter_code
_entity_poly.pdbx_strand_id
1 'polypeptide(L)' 'MSLYRFKISFTSEEYIIEDIPASDPEEAYMCMYEEYPDAQIECTDVIEE' A
#
# COMPACT_ATOMS: atom_id res chain seq x y z
N MET A 1 10.99 10.29 -6.69
CA MET A 1 10.26 9.45 -5.71
C MET A 1 8.79 9.40 -6.10
N SER A 2 8.18 8.25 -5.99
CA SER A 2 6.78 8.07 -6.36
C SER A 2 5.92 7.85 -5.13
N LEU A 3 4.64 8.18 -5.26
CA LEU A 3 3.63 7.81 -4.26
C LEU A 3 2.91 6.56 -4.75
N TYR A 4 2.84 5.57 -3.90
CA TYR A 4 2.14 4.32 -4.20
C TYR A 4 0.85 4.28 -3.38
N ARG A 5 -0.27 4.11 -4.09
CA ARG A 5 -1.57 4.03 -3.44
C ARG A 5 -1.93 2.58 -3.21
N PHE A 6 -2.23 2.27 -1.96
CA PHE A 6 -2.57 0.92 -1.55
C PHE A 6 -3.97 0.84 -0.99
N LYS A 7 -4.64 -0.24 -1.32
CA LYS A 7 -5.88 -0.63 -0.66
C LYS A 7 -5.51 -1.71 0.35
N ILE A 8 -5.74 -1.44 1.62
CA ILE A 8 -5.45 -2.35 2.71
C ILE A 8 -6.77 -2.88 3.23
N SER A 9 -7.05 -4.16 2.99
CA SER A 9 -8.32 -4.79 3.34
C SER A 9 -8.17 -5.62 4.60
N PHE A 10 -8.98 -5.34 5.61
CA PHE A 10 -8.99 -6.07 6.87
C PHE A 10 -10.04 -7.18 6.86
N THR A 11 -11.17 -6.91 6.25
CA THR A 11 -12.23 -7.89 6.04
C THR A 11 -12.79 -7.71 4.63
N SER A 12 -13.80 -8.49 4.25
CA SER A 12 -14.43 -8.36 2.94
C SER A 12 -15.14 -7.01 2.76
N GLU A 13 -15.43 -6.32 3.86
CA GLU A 13 -16.16 -5.04 3.82
C GLU A 13 -15.36 -3.85 4.33
N GLU A 14 -14.31 -4.09 5.09
CA GLU A 14 -13.52 -3.03 5.70
C GLU A 14 -12.15 -2.89 5.06
N TYR A 15 -11.86 -1.71 4.57
CA TYR A 15 -10.55 -1.41 3.99
C TYR A 15 -10.23 0.07 4.18
N ILE A 16 -8.96 0.39 4.01
CA ILE A 16 -8.50 1.77 3.99
C ILE A 16 -7.64 1.99 2.74
N ILE A 17 -7.50 3.25 2.36
CA ILE A 17 -6.63 3.65 1.26
C ILE A 17 -5.51 4.49 1.85
N GLU A 18 -4.28 4.15 1.51
CA GLU A 18 -3.10 4.88 1.97
C GLU A 18 -2.14 5.13 0.83
N ASP A 19 -1.54 6.32 0.82
CA ASP A 19 -0.50 6.68 -0.14
C ASP A 19 0.82 6.75 0.61
N ILE A 20 1.85 6.06 0.10
CA ILE A 20 3.18 6.13 0.73
C ILE A 20 4.24 6.46 -0.31
N PRO A 21 5.24 7.26 0.07
CA PRO A 21 6.37 7.53 -0.80
C PRO A 21 7.37 6.38 -0.74
N ALA A 22 7.87 5.96 -1.90
CA ALA A 22 8.87 4.93 -1.99
C ALA A 22 9.64 5.06 -3.30
N SER A 23 10.81 4.42 -3.35
CA SER A 23 11.66 4.44 -4.53
C SER A 23 11.22 3.43 -5.57
N ASP A 24 10.61 2.33 -5.14
CA ASP A 24 10.14 1.28 -6.02
C ASP A 24 8.96 0.53 -5.38
N PRO A 25 8.22 -0.26 -6.17
CA PRO A 25 7.04 -0.97 -5.66
C PRO A 25 7.38 -1.98 -4.56
N GLU A 26 8.52 -2.63 -4.66
CA GLU A 26 8.93 -3.63 -3.67
C GLU A 26 9.12 -3.01 -2.30
N GLU A 27 9.79 -1.86 -2.25
CA GLU A 27 9.97 -1.11 -1.01
C GLU A 27 8.61 -0.70 -0.42
N ALA A 28 7.72 -0.23 -1.29
CA ALA A 28 6.37 0.17 -0.87
C ALA A 28 5.60 -0.99 -0.26
N TYR A 29 5.62 -2.15 -0.91
CA TYR A 29 4.96 -3.35 -0.39
C TYR A 29 5.55 -3.80 0.94
N MET A 30 6.86 -3.77 1.07
CA MET A 30 7.51 -4.15 2.32
C MET A 30 7.06 -3.28 3.48
N CYS A 31 6.96 -1.97 3.26
CA CYS A 31 6.47 -1.06 4.29
C CYS A 31 5.03 -1.40 4.71
N MET A 32 4.19 -1.71 3.73
CA MET A 32 2.80 -2.06 4.02
C MET A 32 2.69 -3.37 4.79
N TYR A 33 3.46 -4.38 4.41
CA TYR A 33 3.45 -5.67 5.10
C TYR A 33 3.95 -5.58 6.53
N GLU A 34 4.89 -4.69 6.81
CA GLU A 34 5.36 -4.47 8.17
C GLU A 34 4.32 -3.77 9.03
N GLU A 35 3.59 -2.84 8.44
CA GLU A 35 2.58 -2.07 9.16
C GLU A 35 1.27 -2.83 9.34
N TYR A 36 0.90 -3.63 8.35
CA TYR A 36 -0.36 -4.39 8.34
C TYR A 36 -0.10 -5.85 7.98
N PRO A 37 0.52 -6.62 8.88
CA PRO A 37 0.95 -7.98 8.55
C PRO A 37 -0.18 -8.97 8.30
N ASP A 38 -1.37 -8.70 8.84
CA ASP A 38 -2.52 -9.59 8.72
C ASP A 38 -3.54 -9.13 7.68
N ALA A 39 -3.31 -8.00 7.04
CA ALA A 39 -4.24 -7.44 6.06
C ALA A 39 -3.87 -7.87 4.65
N GLN A 40 -4.84 -7.78 3.75
CA GLN A 40 -4.57 -7.95 2.31
C GLN A 40 -4.19 -6.60 1.72
N ILE A 41 -3.10 -6.57 1.00
CA ILE A 41 -2.52 -5.34 0.49
C ILE A 41 -2.48 -5.39 -1.03
N GLU A 42 -3.02 -4.36 -1.67
CA GLU A 42 -3.05 -4.26 -3.12
C GLU A 42 -2.64 -2.86 -3.55
N CYS A 43 -1.67 -2.76 -4.46
CA CYS A 43 -1.30 -1.50 -5.05
C CYS A 43 -2.29 -1.14 -6.14
N THR A 44 -3.04 -0.07 -5.95
CA THR A 44 -4.10 0.32 -6.88
C THR A 44 -3.67 1.40 -7.85
N ASP A 45 -2.65 2.18 -7.51
CA ASP A 45 -2.18 3.25 -8.37
C ASP A 45 -0.75 3.66 -8.01
N VAL A 46 -0.07 4.28 -8.96
CA VAL A 46 1.26 4.85 -8.75
C VAL A 46 1.23 6.29 -9.25
N ILE A 47 1.55 7.20 -8.36
CA ILE A 47 1.56 8.64 -8.68
C ILE A 47 3.00 9.11 -8.68
N GLU A 48 3.48 9.53 -9.82
CA GLU A 48 4.85 10.03 -9.95
C GLU A 48 4.88 11.54 -9.78
N GLU A 49 5.87 12.00 -9.05
CA GLU A 49 6.11 13.41 -8.85
C GLU A 49 7.36 13.87 -9.58
#